data_08ab24e62e737dc4818e61c4351af186
#
_entry.id   08ab24e62e737dc4818e61c4351af186
#
_cell.length_a   1.000
_cell.length_b   1.000
_cell.length_c   1.000
_cell.angle_alpha   90.00
_cell.angle_beta   90.00
_cell.angle_gamma   90.00
#
_symmetry.space_group_name_H-M   'P 1'
#
loop_
_entity.id
_entity.type
_entity.pdbx_description
1 polymer ?
#
loop_
_entity_poly.entity_id
_entity_poly.type
_entity_poly.pdbx_seq_one_letter_code
_entity_poly.pdbx_strand_id
1 'polypeptide(L)'
;MAKIGIVICNFNKQNDVIDCIQSVLESKYEDYHIYVVDNASTDESVMLIREHYGSCDRLTLIENSENLGGSGGFNTGLRVAMAEGHTYLMCVDNDALLDENCIGTLSDFLDSHENVGIAAAKIYHTGQENYVQQYGSFIDYDNYSVNSTYLNHIEDGSMPDVVYSDAVPACALMIRRTVVEQIGVMPEENFLYWDDTEWCVRCREAGYEVASVGAAAASHAMGAKREDVNTFPTYYAWRNWIKFFLDHIEEERLSDMAETFLGSIFEINYTGLYRGEENRSKTVMAALDDALHKVMGKAKEDRIFNLELTYDGLERAIGGKSDIAIIAGDFPLYADALKEKIKAMWPDKRVCIADLQDNDETSDTSQFQPDATITICESIFRQDDLSLSTYVMDLDGNVLVDEDDVLMVINYNFSRRSFIFSMKSLFIRLSRQNYGFQKNNKKH
;
A
#
# COMPACT_ATOMS: atom_id res chain seq x y z
N MET A 1 -25.96 16.66 -20.82
CA MET A 1 -24.62 16.51 -20.21
C MET A 1 -24.81 15.61 -19.02
N ALA A 2 -24.06 14.52 -18.92
CA ALA A 2 -24.19 13.58 -17.79
C ALA A 2 -23.76 14.26 -16.49
N LYS A 3 -24.37 13.84 -15.36
CA LYS A 3 -24.09 14.42 -14.03
C LYS A 3 -22.71 14.02 -13.52
N ILE A 4 -22.22 12.82 -13.85
CA ILE A 4 -20.97 12.26 -13.33
C ILE A 4 -20.01 11.96 -14.49
N GLY A 5 -18.77 12.46 -14.40
CA GLY A 5 -17.65 12.04 -15.23
C GLY A 5 -16.81 11.01 -14.48
N ILE A 6 -16.79 9.76 -14.94
CA ILE A 6 -16.04 8.66 -14.33
C ILE A 6 -14.73 8.48 -15.09
N VAL A 7 -13.60 8.57 -14.38
CA VAL A 7 -12.25 8.41 -14.95
C VAL A 7 -11.66 7.09 -14.48
N ILE A 8 -11.31 6.23 -15.43
CA ILE A 8 -10.57 5.00 -15.21
C ILE A 8 -9.17 5.18 -15.80
N CYS A 9 -8.12 5.08 -14.96
CA CYS A 9 -6.74 5.18 -15.42
C CYS A 9 -6.16 3.78 -15.60
N ASN A 10 -5.79 3.44 -16.85
CA ASN A 10 -5.23 2.12 -17.19
C ASN A 10 -3.75 2.18 -17.56
N PHE A 11 -2.98 1.22 -17.04
CA PHE A 11 -1.62 0.96 -17.48
C PHE A 11 -1.27 -0.53 -17.36
N ASN A 12 -1.12 -1.23 -18.49
CA ASN A 12 -0.71 -2.64 -18.57
C ASN A 12 -1.56 -3.61 -17.71
N LYS A 13 -2.89 -3.46 -17.76
CA LYS A 13 -3.87 -4.26 -17.03
C LYS A 13 -5.02 -4.67 -17.96
N GLN A 14 -4.69 -5.32 -19.06
CA GLN A 14 -5.61 -5.57 -20.18
C GLN A 14 -6.88 -6.35 -19.80
N ASN A 15 -6.82 -7.26 -18.83
CA ASN A 15 -8.01 -8.01 -18.39
C ASN A 15 -8.77 -7.23 -17.32
N ASP A 16 -8.04 -6.70 -16.31
CA ASP A 16 -8.66 -6.01 -15.18
C ASP A 16 -9.46 -4.79 -15.64
N VAL A 17 -8.93 -4.01 -16.61
CA VAL A 17 -9.63 -2.82 -17.13
C VAL A 17 -10.93 -3.15 -17.83
N ILE A 18 -11.05 -4.30 -18.49
CA ILE A 18 -12.29 -4.74 -19.14
C ILE A 18 -13.34 -5.06 -18.07
N ASP A 19 -12.97 -5.80 -17.04
CA ASP A 19 -13.85 -6.14 -15.92
C ASP A 19 -14.26 -4.87 -15.13
N CYS A 20 -13.35 -3.94 -14.92
CA CYS A 20 -13.63 -2.65 -14.31
C CYS A 20 -14.67 -1.84 -15.12
N ILE A 21 -14.46 -1.66 -16.42
CA ILE A 21 -15.40 -0.95 -17.31
C ILE A 21 -16.76 -1.65 -17.28
N GLN A 22 -16.80 -2.98 -17.33
CA GLN A 22 -18.03 -3.74 -17.28
C GLN A 22 -18.80 -3.49 -15.97
N SER A 23 -18.12 -3.49 -14.82
CA SER A 23 -18.75 -3.22 -13.52
C SER A 23 -19.38 -1.82 -13.45
N VAL A 24 -18.72 -0.81 -14.05
CA VAL A 24 -19.28 0.55 -14.15
C VAL A 24 -20.52 0.55 -15.05
N LEU A 25 -20.50 -0.16 -16.19
CA LEU A 25 -21.64 -0.23 -17.12
C LEU A 25 -22.84 -0.99 -16.55
N GLU A 26 -22.63 -1.89 -15.59
CA GLU A 26 -23.68 -2.62 -14.86
C GLU A 26 -24.33 -1.79 -13.75
N SER A 27 -23.85 -0.55 -13.52
CA SER A 27 -24.47 0.34 -12.55
C SER A 27 -25.93 0.63 -12.84
N LYS A 28 -26.75 0.62 -11.80
CA LYS A 28 -28.16 1.06 -11.85
C LYS A 28 -28.33 2.57 -12.04
N TYR A 29 -27.30 3.34 -11.77
CA TYR A 29 -27.28 4.78 -12.03
C TYR A 29 -26.89 5.02 -13.49
N GLU A 30 -27.63 5.83 -14.24
CA GLU A 30 -27.45 5.95 -15.69
C GLU A 30 -26.86 7.31 -16.16
N ASP A 31 -26.88 8.33 -15.31
CA ASP A 31 -26.50 9.70 -15.70
C ASP A 31 -24.98 9.96 -15.53
N TYR A 32 -24.16 9.16 -16.23
CA TYR A 32 -22.70 9.27 -16.22
C TYR A 32 -22.09 9.11 -17.61
N HIS A 33 -20.82 9.56 -17.73
CA HIS A 33 -19.94 9.28 -18.87
C HIS A 33 -18.58 8.77 -18.39
N ILE A 34 -18.03 7.76 -19.07
CA ILE A 34 -16.77 7.10 -18.72
C ILE A 34 -15.64 7.67 -19.59
N TYR A 35 -14.55 8.07 -18.98
CA TYR A 35 -13.28 8.42 -19.61
C TYR A 35 -12.24 7.38 -19.23
N VAL A 36 -11.96 6.45 -20.13
CA VAL A 36 -10.88 5.49 -19.95
C VAL A 36 -9.61 6.14 -20.48
N VAL A 37 -8.66 6.39 -19.58
CA VAL A 37 -7.35 6.95 -19.93
C VAL A 37 -6.35 5.82 -19.98
N ASP A 38 -5.93 5.44 -21.19
CA ASP A 38 -4.78 4.55 -21.36
C ASP A 38 -3.49 5.34 -21.21
N ASN A 39 -2.72 5.00 -20.20
CA ASN A 39 -1.52 5.72 -19.79
C ASN A 39 -0.26 5.21 -20.51
N ALA A 40 -0.35 5.00 -21.82
CA ALA A 40 0.67 4.43 -22.71
C ALA A 40 0.97 2.96 -22.40
N SER A 41 -0.07 2.13 -22.33
CA SER A 41 0.09 0.67 -22.18
C SER A 41 0.82 0.04 -23.36
N THR A 42 1.56 -1.02 -23.08
CA THR A 42 2.31 -1.81 -24.06
C THR A 42 1.73 -3.21 -24.28
N ASP A 43 0.69 -3.56 -23.50
CA ASP A 43 -0.10 -4.77 -23.65
C ASP A 43 -1.28 -4.57 -24.63
N GLU A 44 -2.23 -5.49 -24.65
CA GLU A 44 -3.38 -5.43 -25.55
C GLU A 44 -4.54 -4.54 -25.03
N SER A 45 -4.37 -3.77 -23.94
CA SER A 45 -5.40 -2.96 -23.29
C SER A 45 -6.19 -2.09 -24.28
N VAL A 46 -5.49 -1.26 -25.06
CA VAL A 46 -6.13 -0.34 -26.04
C VAL A 46 -6.94 -1.09 -27.09
N MET A 47 -6.38 -2.21 -27.59
CA MET A 47 -7.05 -3.04 -28.59
C MET A 47 -8.35 -3.63 -28.02
N LEU A 48 -8.29 -4.23 -26.83
CA LEU A 48 -9.44 -4.85 -26.17
C LEU A 48 -10.51 -3.84 -25.80
N ILE A 49 -10.14 -2.66 -25.27
CA ILE A 49 -11.09 -1.59 -24.97
C ILE A 49 -11.86 -1.16 -26.24
N ARG A 50 -11.14 -0.99 -27.35
CA ARG A 50 -11.77 -0.63 -28.63
C ARG A 50 -12.66 -1.74 -29.19
N GLU A 51 -12.25 -3.00 -29.06
CA GLU A 51 -13.04 -4.15 -29.51
C GLU A 51 -14.34 -4.30 -28.72
N HIS A 52 -14.27 -4.23 -27.39
CA HIS A 52 -15.43 -4.44 -26.52
C HIS A 52 -16.34 -3.21 -26.42
N TYR A 53 -15.77 -2.01 -26.41
CA TYR A 53 -16.50 -0.78 -26.05
C TYR A 53 -16.41 0.34 -27.09
N GLY A 54 -15.79 0.12 -28.25
CA GLY A 54 -15.62 1.16 -29.28
C GLY A 54 -16.90 1.73 -29.86
N SER A 55 -18.05 1.08 -29.67
CA SER A 55 -19.38 1.57 -30.04
C SER A 55 -20.23 2.05 -28.85
N CYS A 56 -19.67 2.15 -27.66
CA CYS A 56 -20.39 2.60 -26.47
C CYS A 56 -20.46 4.12 -26.41
N ASP A 57 -21.65 4.70 -26.60
CA ASP A 57 -21.86 6.17 -26.59
C ASP A 57 -21.53 6.82 -25.22
N ARG A 58 -21.46 6.04 -24.15
CA ARG A 58 -21.15 6.51 -22.80
C ARG A 58 -19.67 6.38 -22.43
N LEU A 59 -18.79 6.01 -23.38
CA LEU A 59 -17.38 5.80 -23.13
C LEU A 59 -16.51 6.57 -24.13
N THR A 60 -15.51 7.28 -23.60
CA THR A 60 -14.45 7.93 -24.38
C THR A 60 -13.11 7.32 -23.97
N LEU A 61 -12.39 6.75 -24.94
CA LEU A 61 -11.00 6.31 -24.74
C LEU A 61 -10.05 7.48 -25.03
N ILE A 62 -9.16 7.75 -24.08
CA ILE A 62 -8.12 8.78 -24.20
C ILE A 62 -6.76 8.06 -24.09
N GLU A 63 -5.86 8.32 -25.02
CA GLU A 63 -4.55 7.66 -25.06
C GLU A 63 -3.46 8.69 -24.77
N ASN A 64 -2.73 8.51 -23.66
CA ASN A 64 -1.55 9.31 -23.36
C ASN A 64 -0.36 8.81 -24.21
N SER A 65 0.51 9.73 -24.64
CA SER A 65 1.70 9.40 -25.41
C SER A 65 2.83 8.79 -24.59
N GLU A 66 2.75 8.92 -23.26
CA GLU A 66 3.71 8.34 -22.29
C GLU A 66 3.02 8.05 -20.96
N ASN A 67 3.62 7.19 -20.14
CA ASN A 67 3.14 6.93 -18.78
C ASN A 67 3.43 8.14 -17.89
N LEU A 68 2.34 8.82 -17.48
CA LEU A 68 2.35 10.01 -16.62
C LEU A 68 2.22 9.65 -15.12
N GLY A 69 2.23 8.36 -14.77
CA GLY A 69 1.92 7.87 -13.42
C GLY A 69 0.42 7.82 -13.13
N GLY A 70 0.04 7.35 -11.95
CA GLY A 70 -1.36 7.27 -11.53
C GLY A 70 -2.02 8.64 -11.51
N SER A 71 -1.43 9.61 -10.81
CA SER A 71 -1.94 10.98 -10.70
C SER A 71 -2.07 11.67 -12.07
N GLY A 72 -1.05 11.57 -12.92
CA GLY A 72 -1.09 12.18 -14.26
C GLY A 72 -2.10 11.53 -15.19
N GLY A 73 -2.24 10.21 -15.10
CA GLY A 73 -3.25 9.45 -15.84
C GLY A 73 -4.67 9.87 -15.45
N PHE A 74 -4.99 9.87 -14.15
CA PHE A 74 -6.28 10.37 -13.67
C PHE A 74 -6.52 11.83 -14.08
N ASN A 75 -5.53 12.70 -13.95
CA ASN A 75 -5.65 14.11 -14.27
C ASN A 75 -5.95 14.37 -15.75
N THR A 76 -5.48 13.51 -16.66
CA THR A 76 -5.84 13.59 -18.08
C THR A 76 -7.36 13.46 -18.26
N GLY A 77 -7.98 12.44 -17.66
CA GLY A 77 -9.43 12.23 -17.72
C GLY A 77 -10.22 13.30 -16.93
N LEU A 78 -9.75 13.64 -15.72
CA LEU A 78 -10.37 14.66 -14.87
C LEU A 78 -10.47 16.01 -15.58
N ARG A 79 -9.42 16.46 -16.30
CA ARG A 79 -9.45 17.71 -17.05
C ARG A 79 -10.47 17.69 -18.18
N VAL A 80 -10.61 16.59 -18.88
CA VAL A 80 -11.64 16.43 -19.93
C VAL A 80 -13.04 16.44 -19.30
N ALA A 81 -13.26 15.66 -18.25
CA ALA A 81 -14.54 15.62 -17.56
C ALA A 81 -14.96 16.97 -16.95
N MET A 82 -13.99 17.72 -16.40
CA MET A 82 -14.23 19.09 -15.91
C MET A 82 -14.64 20.03 -17.06
N ALA A 83 -13.95 19.97 -18.19
CA ALA A 83 -14.24 20.83 -19.35
C ALA A 83 -15.64 20.54 -19.95
N GLU A 84 -16.10 19.30 -19.86
CA GLU A 84 -17.45 18.91 -20.22
C GLU A 84 -18.53 19.30 -19.20
N GLY A 85 -18.12 19.75 -18.01
CA GLY A 85 -19.00 20.39 -17.03
C GLY A 85 -19.83 19.44 -16.19
N HIS A 86 -19.37 18.20 -15.95
CA HIS A 86 -19.98 17.27 -15.01
C HIS A 86 -20.07 17.86 -13.60
N THR A 87 -21.10 17.53 -12.85
CA THR A 87 -21.28 18.01 -11.46
C THR A 87 -20.32 17.31 -10.50
N TYR A 88 -20.15 16.00 -10.70
CA TYR A 88 -19.24 15.15 -9.96
C TYR A 88 -18.21 14.52 -10.88
N LEU A 89 -17.03 14.28 -10.33
CA LEU A 89 -15.96 13.53 -10.96
C LEU A 89 -15.66 12.32 -10.11
N MET A 90 -15.51 11.16 -10.72
CA MET A 90 -15.22 9.92 -10.00
C MET A 90 -13.95 9.29 -10.55
N CYS A 91 -13.03 8.93 -9.65
CA CYS A 91 -11.85 8.14 -9.97
C CYS A 91 -12.13 6.68 -9.64
N VAL A 92 -11.73 5.78 -10.54
CA VAL A 92 -11.83 4.33 -10.36
C VAL A 92 -10.54 3.70 -10.86
N ASP A 93 -9.88 2.89 -10.03
CA ASP A 93 -8.71 2.13 -10.46
C ASP A 93 -9.12 1.03 -11.44
N ASN A 94 -8.24 0.72 -12.39
CA ASN A 94 -8.50 -0.26 -13.44
C ASN A 94 -8.66 -1.71 -12.96
N ASP A 95 -8.37 -1.99 -11.70
CA ASP A 95 -8.55 -3.29 -11.03
C ASP A 95 -9.55 -3.21 -9.86
N ALA A 96 -10.39 -2.16 -9.85
CA ALA A 96 -11.53 -2.04 -8.95
C ALA A 96 -12.83 -2.45 -9.64
N LEU A 97 -13.69 -3.16 -8.92
CA LEU A 97 -15.03 -3.57 -9.39
C LEU A 97 -16.09 -2.90 -8.52
N LEU A 98 -16.94 -2.08 -9.13
CA LEU A 98 -18.00 -1.36 -8.43
C LEU A 98 -19.24 -2.23 -8.24
N ASP A 99 -19.88 -2.15 -7.06
CA ASP A 99 -21.24 -2.64 -6.89
C ASP A 99 -22.23 -1.82 -7.74
N GLU A 100 -23.29 -2.45 -8.23
CA GLU A 100 -24.30 -1.84 -9.11
C GLU A 100 -24.97 -0.57 -8.55
N ASN A 101 -24.96 -0.37 -7.23
CA ASN A 101 -25.52 0.80 -6.55
C ASN A 101 -24.45 1.84 -6.17
N CYS A 102 -23.16 1.53 -6.27
CA CYS A 102 -22.05 2.34 -5.77
C CYS A 102 -22.11 3.80 -6.27
N ILE A 103 -22.22 3.99 -7.58
CA ILE A 103 -22.22 5.31 -8.22
C ILE A 103 -23.41 6.16 -7.73
N GLY A 104 -24.62 5.57 -7.75
CA GLY A 104 -25.82 6.28 -7.29
C GLY A 104 -25.75 6.65 -5.83
N THR A 105 -25.30 5.73 -4.97
CA THR A 105 -25.14 5.95 -3.53
C THR A 105 -24.19 7.11 -3.23
N LEU A 106 -23.03 7.15 -3.89
CA LEU A 106 -22.07 8.26 -3.70
C LEU A 106 -22.64 9.60 -4.21
N SER A 107 -23.34 9.61 -5.35
CA SER A 107 -23.99 10.80 -5.88
C SER A 107 -25.05 11.35 -4.94
N ASP A 108 -25.96 10.49 -4.45
CA ASP A 108 -27.04 10.88 -3.55
C ASP A 108 -26.51 11.34 -2.18
N PHE A 109 -25.43 10.69 -1.73
CA PHE A 109 -24.74 11.11 -0.49
C PHE A 109 -24.17 12.53 -0.63
N LEU A 110 -23.46 12.80 -1.72
CA LEU A 110 -22.95 14.14 -1.99
C LEU A 110 -24.09 15.16 -2.17
N ASP A 111 -25.18 14.82 -2.87
CA ASP A 111 -26.33 15.71 -2.99
C ASP A 111 -26.94 16.13 -1.64
N SER A 112 -26.92 15.23 -0.66
CA SER A 112 -27.51 15.47 0.68
C SER A 112 -26.53 16.04 1.71
N HIS A 113 -25.21 16.09 1.40
CA HIS A 113 -24.16 16.54 2.32
C HIS A 113 -23.28 17.61 1.67
N GLU A 114 -23.77 18.86 1.61
CA GLU A 114 -23.08 19.95 0.92
C GLU A 114 -21.68 20.27 1.47
N ASN A 115 -21.43 19.97 2.74
CA ASN A 115 -20.14 20.14 3.41
C ASN A 115 -19.11 19.05 3.05
N VAL A 116 -19.53 17.94 2.41
CA VAL A 116 -18.63 16.88 1.97
C VAL A 116 -18.12 17.20 0.58
N GLY A 117 -16.81 17.30 0.43
CA GLY A 117 -16.12 17.53 -0.86
C GLY A 117 -15.80 16.24 -1.60
N ILE A 118 -15.37 15.22 -0.85
CA ILE A 118 -14.98 13.90 -1.35
C ILE A 118 -15.78 12.82 -0.62
N ALA A 119 -16.38 11.90 -1.38
CA ALA A 119 -17.01 10.68 -0.87
C ALA A 119 -16.41 9.45 -1.58
N ALA A 120 -16.08 8.39 -0.84
CA ALA A 120 -15.54 7.15 -1.37
C ALA A 120 -16.36 5.94 -0.96
N ALA A 121 -16.26 4.88 -1.74
CA ALA A 121 -16.86 3.59 -1.42
C ALA A 121 -16.13 2.91 -0.24
N LYS A 122 -16.81 1.99 0.45
CA LYS A 122 -16.17 0.97 1.28
C LYS A 122 -15.54 -0.06 0.36
N ILE A 123 -14.25 -0.30 0.52
CA ILE A 123 -13.47 -1.18 -0.34
C ILE A 123 -13.26 -2.52 0.33
N TYR A 124 -13.53 -3.59 -0.41
CA TYR A 124 -13.30 -4.97 -0.01
C TYR A 124 -12.11 -5.58 -0.77
N HIS A 125 -11.50 -6.63 -0.21
CA HIS A 125 -10.49 -7.40 -0.94
C HIS A 125 -11.14 -8.22 -2.05
N THR A 126 -10.64 -8.12 -3.27
CA THR A 126 -11.08 -8.98 -4.38
C THR A 126 -10.86 -10.46 -4.05
N GLY A 127 -11.93 -11.27 -4.19
CA GLY A 127 -11.91 -12.69 -3.85
C GLY A 127 -12.08 -12.99 -2.35
N GLN A 128 -12.22 -11.97 -1.51
CA GLN A 128 -12.49 -12.06 -0.07
C GLN A 128 -13.48 -10.94 0.34
N GLU A 129 -14.63 -10.92 -0.30
CA GLU A 129 -15.63 -9.83 -0.22
C GLU A 129 -16.20 -9.61 1.19
N ASN A 130 -15.89 -10.50 2.15
CA ASN A 130 -16.25 -10.32 3.56
C ASN A 130 -15.22 -9.53 4.37
N TYR A 131 -14.03 -9.23 3.77
CA TYR A 131 -12.98 -8.52 4.45
C TYR A 131 -12.81 -7.11 3.87
N VAL A 132 -12.90 -6.11 4.75
CA VAL A 132 -12.69 -4.72 4.39
C VAL A 132 -11.21 -4.47 4.13
N GLN A 133 -10.90 -3.92 2.96
CA GLN A 133 -9.56 -3.45 2.61
C GLN A 133 -9.37 -2.00 3.08
N GLN A 134 -10.39 -1.15 2.86
CA GLN A 134 -10.32 0.27 3.19
C GLN A 134 -11.70 0.85 3.51
N TYR A 135 -11.82 1.53 4.66
CA TYR A 135 -13.02 2.25 5.07
C TYR A 135 -12.67 3.46 5.93
N GLY A 136 -12.15 4.50 5.29
CA GLY A 136 -11.59 5.69 5.93
C GLY A 136 -10.15 5.50 6.44
N SER A 137 -9.34 6.53 6.29
CA SER A 137 -7.97 6.58 6.77
C SER A 137 -7.72 7.85 7.59
N PHE A 138 -6.90 7.72 8.63
CA PHE A 138 -6.53 8.79 9.53
C PHE A 138 -5.02 9.02 9.47
N ILE A 139 -4.62 10.29 9.35
CA ILE A 139 -3.23 10.70 9.31
C ILE A 139 -2.74 10.89 10.74
N ASP A 140 -1.77 10.10 11.13
CA ASP A 140 -1.10 10.21 12.42
C ASP A 140 0.19 11.04 12.24
N TYR A 141 0.10 12.32 12.56
CA TYR A 141 1.25 13.21 12.50
C TYR A 141 2.25 12.96 13.63
N ASP A 142 1.88 12.23 14.68
CA ASP A 142 2.78 11.89 15.78
C ASP A 142 3.69 10.72 15.43
N ASN A 143 3.15 9.74 14.71
CA ASN A 143 3.89 8.56 14.25
C ASN A 143 4.23 8.59 12.74
N TYR A 144 3.88 9.67 12.05
CA TYR A 144 4.13 9.87 10.60
C TYR A 144 3.58 8.73 9.76
N SER A 145 2.34 8.34 9.99
CA SER A 145 1.67 7.22 9.31
C SER A 145 0.26 7.57 8.85
N VAL A 146 -0.30 6.74 7.99
CA VAL A 146 -1.72 6.76 7.64
C VAL A 146 -2.31 5.41 8.02
N ASN A 147 -3.34 5.42 8.84
CA ASN A 147 -3.93 4.23 9.42
C ASN A 147 -5.37 4.05 8.95
N SER A 148 -5.71 2.88 8.41
CA SER A 148 -7.09 2.48 8.15
C SER A 148 -7.66 1.75 9.37
N THR A 149 -8.75 2.29 9.93
CA THR A 149 -9.35 1.74 11.16
C THR A 149 -9.93 0.34 10.95
N TYR A 150 -10.46 0.06 9.76
CA TYR A 150 -11.20 -1.16 9.46
C TYR A 150 -10.45 -2.12 8.53
N LEU A 151 -9.14 -1.93 8.35
CA LEU A 151 -8.34 -2.84 7.53
C LEU A 151 -8.44 -4.29 8.05
N ASN A 152 -8.79 -5.22 7.15
CA ASN A 152 -9.00 -6.65 7.43
C ASN A 152 -10.13 -6.98 8.44
N HIS A 153 -10.99 -6.01 8.76
CA HIS A 153 -12.20 -6.32 9.54
C HIS A 153 -13.20 -7.11 8.70
N ILE A 154 -13.89 -8.04 9.37
CA ILE A 154 -14.96 -8.80 8.74
C ILE A 154 -16.22 -7.92 8.70
N GLU A 155 -16.91 -7.92 7.55
CA GLU A 155 -18.20 -7.26 7.41
C GLU A 155 -19.28 -8.02 8.17
N ASP A 156 -19.65 -7.54 9.34
CA ASP A 156 -20.65 -8.12 10.24
C ASP A 156 -21.82 -7.17 10.53
N GLY A 157 -21.85 -6.02 9.86
CA GLY A 157 -22.85 -4.97 10.06
C GLY A 157 -22.62 -4.11 11.31
N SER A 158 -21.50 -4.24 12.01
CA SER A 158 -21.18 -3.43 13.19
C SER A 158 -20.50 -2.10 12.85
N MET A 159 -19.99 -1.95 11.61
CA MET A 159 -19.34 -0.73 11.18
C MET A 159 -20.35 0.40 10.94
N PRO A 160 -19.97 1.67 11.19
CA PRO A 160 -20.84 2.81 10.96
C PRO A 160 -21.22 2.95 9.48
N ASP A 161 -22.40 3.54 9.20
CA ASP A 161 -22.87 3.80 7.84
C ASP A 161 -21.96 4.77 7.07
N VAL A 162 -21.31 5.70 7.78
CA VAL A 162 -20.42 6.70 7.22
C VAL A 162 -19.20 6.88 8.14
N VAL A 163 -18.01 6.91 7.55
CA VAL A 163 -16.76 7.24 8.24
C VAL A 163 -16.22 8.55 7.68
N TYR A 164 -16.25 9.62 8.48
CA TYR A 164 -15.51 10.86 8.18
C TYR A 164 -14.05 10.64 8.55
N SER A 165 -13.15 10.94 7.63
CA SER A 165 -11.73 10.59 7.77
C SER A 165 -10.82 11.67 7.16
N ASP A 166 -9.51 11.51 7.31
CA ASP A 166 -8.53 12.43 6.76
C ASP A 166 -8.26 12.17 5.27
N ALA A 167 -8.33 10.90 4.87
CA ALA A 167 -8.08 10.47 3.51
C ALA A 167 -8.90 9.23 3.13
N VAL A 168 -9.07 9.06 1.82
CA VAL A 168 -9.69 7.89 1.18
C VAL A 168 -8.92 7.56 -0.10
N PRO A 169 -8.88 6.28 -0.54
CA PRO A 169 -8.17 5.90 -1.76
C PRO A 169 -8.91 6.33 -3.02
N ALA A 170 -8.17 6.64 -4.07
CA ALA A 170 -8.73 7.00 -5.37
C ALA A 170 -9.37 5.83 -6.14
N CYS A 171 -9.24 4.59 -5.65
CA CYS A 171 -9.73 3.41 -6.36
C CYS A 171 -11.27 3.38 -6.57
N ALA A 172 -12.06 4.10 -5.75
CA ALA A 172 -13.49 4.36 -5.95
C ALA A 172 -13.92 5.63 -5.20
N LEU A 173 -13.48 6.79 -5.66
CA LEU A 173 -13.62 8.10 -5.03
C LEU A 173 -14.42 9.04 -5.93
N MET A 174 -15.43 9.73 -5.38
CA MET A 174 -16.19 10.78 -6.06
C MET A 174 -15.94 12.13 -5.38
N ILE A 175 -15.67 13.17 -6.19
CA ILE A 175 -15.40 14.54 -5.76
C ILE A 175 -16.31 15.54 -6.47
N ARG A 176 -16.67 16.62 -5.80
CA ARG A 176 -17.36 17.74 -6.43
C ARG A 176 -16.47 18.47 -7.42
N ARG A 177 -16.96 18.77 -8.62
CA ARG A 177 -16.23 19.60 -9.57
C ARG A 177 -15.82 20.94 -8.96
N THR A 178 -16.71 21.58 -8.20
CA THR A 178 -16.44 22.87 -7.55
C THR A 178 -15.29 22.82 -6.55
N VAL A 179 -15.08 21.66 -5.90
CA VAL A 179 -13.93 21.42 -5.02
C VAL A 179 -12.66 21.31 -5.87
N VAL A 180 -12.69 20.55 -6.98
CA VAL A 180 -11.53 20.46 -7.90
C VAL A 180 -11.18 21.81 -8.50
N GLU A 181 -12.17 22.65 -8.84
CA GLU A 181 -11.93 24.02 -9.30
C GLU A 181 -11.19 24.88 -8.25
N GLN A 182 -11.41 24.61 -6.96
CA GLN A 182 -10.80 25.34 -5.86
C GLN A 182 -9.40 24.83 -5.49
N ILE A 183 -9.22 23.48 -5.41
CA ILE A 183 -7.99 22.86 -4.90
C ILE A 183 -7.06 22.32 -5.99
N GLY A 184 -7.51 22.33 -7.25
CA GLY A 184 -6.81 21.71 -8.38
C GLY A 184 -7.04 20.20 -8.46
N VAL A 185 -6.44 19.57 -9.45
CA VAL A 185 -6.40 18.11 -9.65
C VAL A 185 -5.35 17.47 -8.74
N MET A 186 -5.19 16.15 -8.81
CA MET A 186 -4.19 15.41 -8.01
C MET A 186 -2.76 15.93 -8.26
N PRO A 187 -1.84 15.85 -7.27
CA PRO A 187 -0.46 16.28 -7.42
C PRO A 187 0.31 15.39 -8.41
N GLU A 188 0.50 15.84 -9.64
CA GLU A 188 1.20 15.10 -10.70
C GLU A 188 2.66 14.82 -10.36
N GLU A 189 3.26 15.69 -9.56
CA GLU A 189 4.63 15.54 -9.09
C GLU A 189 4.84 14.28 -8.23
N ASN A 190 3.80 13.71 -7.64
CA ASN A 190 3.89 12.45 -6.91
C ASN A 190 4.10 11.26 -7.86
N PHE A 191 3.59 11.30 -9.06
CA PHE A 191 3.62 10.26 -10.08
C PHE A 191 2.83 9.00 -9.68
N LEU A 192 3.06 8.44 -8.48
CA LEU A 192 2.37 7.25 -7.93
C LEU A 192 2.37 7.31 -6.41
N TYR A 193 1.26 6.98 -5.79
CA TYR A 193 1.01 6.96 -4.34
C TYR A 193 1.06 8.33 -3.64
N TRP A 194 0.32 8.47 -2.58
CA TRP A 194 0.18 9.67 -1.76
C TRP A 194 -0.48 10.86 -2.48
N ASP A 195 -0.89 10.69 -3.70
CA ASP A 195 -1.59 11.69 -4.51
C ASP A 195 -3.04 11.86 -4.05
N ASP A 196 -3.74 10.77 -3.78
CA ASP A 196 -5.07 10.75 -3.19
C ASP A 196 -5.10 11.31 -1.76
N THR A 197 -4.14 10.90 -0.93
CA THR A 197 -3.98 11.40 0.43
C THR A 197 -3.75 12.92 0.44
N GLU A 198 -2.83 13.41 -0.37
CA GLU A 198 -2.56 14.85 -0.54
C GLU A 198 -3.80 15.60 -1.06
N TRP A 199 -4.54 15.01 -1.99
CA TRP A 199 -5.75 15.61 -2.54
C TRP A 199 -6.88 15.71 -1.49
N CYS A 200 -7.03 14.68 -0.65
CA CYS A 200 -7.94 14.70 0.49
C CYS A 200 -7.57 15.78 1.52
N VAL A 201 -6.26 15.93 1.83
CA VAL A 201 -5.80 16.99 2.74
C VAL A 201 -6.12 18.37 2.17
N ARG A 202 -5.86 18.64 0.87
CA ARG A 202 -6.22 19.89 0.22
C ARG A 202 -7.74 20.15 0.26
N CYS A 203 -8.56 19.10 0.10
CA CYS A 203 -10.02 19.19 0.23
C CYS A 203 -10.42 19.65 1.64
N ARG A 204 -9.82 19.08 2.67
CA ARG A 204 -10.08 19.45 4.08
C ARG A 204 -9.58 20.84 4.42
N GLU A 205 -8.41 21.25 3.92
CA GLU A 205 -7.88 22.61 4.07
C GLU A 205 -8.76 23.67 3.38
N ALA A 206 -9.48 23.28 2.32
CA ALA A 206 -10.47 24.11 1.67
C ALA A 206 -11.82 24.20 2.45
N GLY A 207 -11.92 23.49 3.59
CA GLY A 207 -13.07 23.55 4.50
C GLY A 207 -14.15 22.50 4.23
N TYR A 208 -13.85 21.47 3.42
CA TYR A 208 -14.77 20.38 3.16
C TYR A 208 -14.41 19.14 3.99
N GLU A 209 -15.39 18.27 4.19
CA GLU A 209 -15.21 16.95 4.79
C GLU A 209 -14.87 15.90 3.71
N VAL A 210 -14.17 14.86 4.15
CA VAL A 210 -13.90 13.63 3.38
C VAL A 210 -14.60 12.47 4.08
N ALA A 211 -15.34 11.65 3.33
CA ALA A 211 -16.14 10.57 3.90
C ALA A 211 -16.05 9.27 3.10
N SER A 212 -16.07 8.14 3.78
CA SER A 212 -16.36 6.82 3.21
C SER A 212 -17.80 6.43 3.52
N VAL A 213 -18.54 5.95 2.51
CA VAL A 213 -19.98 5.65 2.59
C VAL A 213 -20.16 4.13 2.57
N GLY A 214 -20.67 3.55 3.67
CA GLY A 214 -20.75 2.10 3.84
C GLY A 214 -21.69 1.40 2.87
N ALA A 215 -22.76 2.09 2.42
CA ALA A 215 -23.69 1.57 1.44
C ALA A 215 -23.17 1.62 -0.01
N ALA A 216 -22.08 2.35 -0.28
CA ALA A 216 -21.37 2.31 -1.55
C ALA A 216 -20.22 1.30 -1.43
N ALA A 217 -20.24 0.26 -2.24
CA ALA A 217 -19.26 -0.82 -2.16
C ALA A 217 -18.47 -0.97 -3.46
N ALA A 218 -17.20 -1.33 -3.32
CA ALA A 218 -16.36 -1.78 -4.41
C ALA A 218 -15.37 -2.85 -3.90
N SER A 219 -14.91 -3.73 -4.76
CA SER A 219 -13.77 -4.61 -4.48
C SER A 219 -12.54 -4.12 -5.25
N HIS A 220 -11.36 -4.33 -4.68
CA HIS A 220 -10.11 -3.88 -5.29
C HIS A 220 -8.99 -4.92 -5.07
N ALA A 221 -8.29 -5.24 -6.16
CA ALA A 221 -7.14 -6.11 -6.10
C ALA A 221 -5.91 -5.31 -5.67
N MET A 222 -5.39 -5.54 -4.46
CA MET A 222 -4.16 -4.88 -4.02
C MET A 222 -3.00 -5.20 -4.98
N GLY A 223 -2.50 -4.17 -5.69
CA GLY A 223 -1.56 -4.33 -6.79
C GLY A 223 -0.14 -4.77 -6.39
N ALA A 224 0.37 -4.41 -5.23
CA ALA A 224 1.74 -4.73 -4.81
C ALA A 224 1.77 -5.90 -3.83
N LYS A 225 2.19 -7.08 -4.30
CA LYS A 225 2.48 -8.21 -3.42
C LYS A 225 3.90 -8.07 -2.84
N ARG A 226 4.07 -8.47 -1.57
CA ARG A 226 5.38 -8.42 -0.87
C ARG A 226 6.48 -9.23 -1.59
N GLU A 227 6.08 -10.20 -2.42
CA GLU A 227 6.96 -11.08 -3.18
C GLU A 227 7.43 -10.48 -4.52
N ASP A 228 6.94 -9.28 -4.88
CA ASP A 228 7.31 -8.66 -6.15
C ASP A 228 8.79 -8.27 -6.16
N VAL A 229 9.50 -8.77 -7.16
CA VAL A 229 10.91 -8.36 -7.46
C VAL A 229 11.00 -6.91 -7.91
N ASN A 230 9.88 -6.32 -8.31
CA ASN A 230 9.79 -4.96 -8.78
C ASN A 230 9.75 -3.97 -7.60
N THR A 231 10.79 -3.15 -7.48
CA THR A 231 10.91 -2.12 -6.44
C THR A 231 10.37 -0.74 -6.88
N PHE A 232 9.74 -0.66 -8.04
CA PHE A 232 9.12 0.56 -8.54
C PHE A 232 8.07 1.13 -7.57
N PRO A 233 7.10 0.34 -7.06
CA PRO A 233 6.18 0.81 -6.04
C PRO A 233 6.89 1.27 -4.76
N THR A 234 7.91 0.54 -4.32
CA THR A 234 8.70 0.86 -3.13
C THR A 234 9.32 2.25 -3.21
N TYR A 235 9.93 2.61 -4.36
CA TYR A 235 10.54 3.92 -4.52
C TYR A 235 9.55 5.07 -4.32
N TYR A 236 8.39 5.04 -5.02
CA TYR A 236 7.41 6.11 -4.93
C TYR A 236 6.72 6.16 -3.56
N ALA A 237 6.40 5.00 -2.99
CA ALA A 237 5.81 4.93 -1.66
C ALA A 237 6.71 5.63 -0.63
N TRP A 238 8.02 5.33 -0.60
CA TRP A 238 8.95 5.93 0.34
C TRP A 238 9.23 7.40 0.06
N ARG A 239 9.49 7.78 -1.20
CA ARG A 239 9.75 9.17 -1.56
C ARG A 239 8.59 10.08 -1.18
N ASN A 240 7.38 9.69 -1.55
CA ASN A 240 6.21 10.53 -1.36
C ASN A 240 5.73 10.52 0.10
N TRP A 241 5.94 9.40 0.83
CA TRP A 241 5.68 9.34 2.27
C TRP A 241 6.53 10.37 3.03
N ILE A 242 7.83 10.37 2.79
CA ILE A 242 8.75 11.34 3.42
C ILE A 242 8.38 12.78 3.01
N LYS A 243 8.16 13.02 1.70
CA LYS A 243 7.77 14.33 1.17
C LYS A 243 6.48 14.84 1.81
N PHE A 244 5.45 13.98 1.89
CA PHE A 244 4.16 14.36 2.45
C PHE A 244 4.31 14.94 3.86
N PHE A 245 4.98 14.22 4.75
CA PHE A 245 5.17 14.73 6.11
C PHE A 245 6.10 15.94 6.17
N LEU A 246 7.12 16.03 5.32
CA LEU A 246 7.97 17.24 5.24
C LEU A 246 7.21 18.49 4.77
N ASP A 247 6.17 18.33 3.95
CA ASP A 247 5.33 19.45 3.51
C ASP A 247 4.27 19.85 4.58
N HIS A 248 3.90 18.93 5.50
CA HIS A 248 2.77 19.13 6.41
C HIS A 248 3.13 19.22 7.91
N ILE A 249 4.40 19.05 8.30
CA ILE A 249 4.83 19.21 9.71
C ILE A 249 5.44 20.57 9.98
N GLU A 250 5.48 20.96 11.25
CA GLU A 250 6.25 22.12 11.72
C GLU A 250 7.72 21.77 11.89
N GLU A 251 8.61 22.78 11.80
CA GLU A 251 10.08 22.61 11.87
C GLU A 251 10.53 21.92 13.15
N GLU A 252 9.85 22.18 14.25
CA GLU A 252 10.14 21.62 15.59
C GLU A 252 10.07 20.09 15.60
N ARG A 253 9.27 19.51 14.72
CA ARG A 253 9.07 18.06 14.59
C ARG A 253 10.11 17.35 13.72
N LEU A 254 10.95 18.09 12.99
CA LEU A 254 11.95 17.51 12.09
C LEU A 254 12.91 16.53 12.77
N SER A 255 13.28 16.80 14.02
CA SER A 255 14.19 15.92 14.76
C SER A 255 13.58 14.56 15.05
N ASP A 256 12.31 14.54 15.42
CA ASP A 256 11.54 13.36 15.73
C ASP A 256 11.20 12.58 14.45
N MET A 257 10.70 13.28 13.44
CA MET A 257 10.46 12.71 12.12
C MET A 257 11.70 12.03 11.53
N ALA A 258 12.85 12.70 11.60
CA ALA A 258 14.11 12.14 11.12
C ALA A 258 14.47 10.82 11.85
N GLU A 259 14.23 10.74 13.15
CA GLU A 259 14.50 9.53 13.94
C GLU A 259 13.58 8.37 13.53
N THR A 260 12.29 8.66 13.36
CA THR A 260 11.27 7.68 12.93
C THR A 260 11.58 7.13 11.54
N PHE A 261 11.73 8.01 10.54
CA PHE A 261 11.99 7.57 9.16
C PHE A 261 13.33 6.87 9.01
N LEU A 262 14.40 7.40 9.62
CA LEU A 262 15.71 6.74 9.57
C LEU A 262 15.71 5.40 10.30
N GLY A 263 14.89 5.26 11.35
CA GLY A 263 14.69 3.97 12.02
C GLY A 263 14.07 2.94 11.09
N SER A 264 12.99 3.29 10.41
CA SER A 264 12.31 2.40 9.45
C SER A 264 13.17 2.09 8.22
N ILE A 265 13.90 3.07 7.70
CA ILE A 265 14.85 2.87 6.59
C ILE A 265 15.99 1.94 7.01
N PHE A 266 16.48 2.10 8.24
CA PHE A 266 17.51 1.20 8.77
C PHE A 266 17.02 -0.25 8.80
N GLU A 267 15.80 -0.50 9.25
CA GLU A 267 15.22 -1.85 9.28
C GLU A 267 15.21 -2.50 7.90
N ILE A 268 14.76 -1.78 6.87
CA ILE A 268 14.78 -2.28 5.49
C ILE A 268 16.21 -2.53 5.00
N ASN A 269 17.12 -1.60 5.26
CA ASN A 269 18.51 -1.73 4.83
C ASN A 269 19.21 -2.90 5.54
N TYR A 270 19.00 -3.05 6.83
CA TYR A 270 19.62 -4.11 7.62
C TYR A 270 19.07 -5.49 7.24
N THR A 271 17.74 -5.59 7.07
CA THR A 271 17.09 -6.80 6.57
C THR A 271 17.55 -7.12 5.14
N GLY A 272 17.66 -6.09 4.30
CA GLY A 272 18.19 -6.25 2.93
C GLY A 272 19.62 -6.81 2.90
N LEU A 273 20.49 -6.33 3.78
CA LEU A 273 21.86 -6.88 3.94
C LEU A 273 21.80 -8.33 4.45
N TYR A 274 20.97 -8.62 5.42
CA TYR A 274 20.79 -9.96 5.97
C TYR A 274 20.36 -10.99 4.89
N ARG A 275 19.47 -10.56 3.98
CA ARG A 275 18.94 -11.40 2.89
C ARG A 275 19.74 -11.35 1.61
N GLY A 276 20.75 -10.51 1.50
CA GLY A 276 21.42 -10.23 0.22
C GLY A 276 20.55 -9.44 -0.79
N GLU A 277 19.47 -8.79 -0.31
CA GLU A 277 18.56 -7.96 -1.12
C GLU A 277 19.04 -6.49 -1.19
N GLU A 278 20.30 -6.26 -1.54
CA GLU A 278 20.89 -4.91 -1.55
C GLU A 278 20.13 -3.92 -2.43
N ASN A 279 19.48 -4.39 -3.49
CA ASN A 279 18.77 -3.52 -4.43
C ASN A 279 17.52 -2.87 -3.82
N ARG A 280 16.85 -3.53 -2.85
CA ARG A 280 15.77 -2.90 -2.08
C ARG A 280 16.32 -1.73 -1.27
N SER A 281 17.42 -1.94 -0.57
CA SER A 281 18.11 -0.89 0.20
C SER A 281 18.53 0.27 -0.69
N LYS A 282 19.13 0.00 -1.85
CA LYS A 282 19.52 1.04 -2.83
C LYS A 282 18.32 1.87 -3.28
N THR A 283 17.18 1.21 -3.58
CA THR A 283 15.95 1.90 -4.00
C THR A 283 15.39 2.79 -2.90
N VAL A 284 15.32 2.30 -1.65
CA VAL A 284 14.81 3.08 -0.51
C VAL A 284 15.73 4.26 -0.20
N MET A 285 17.05 4.07 -0.27
CA MET A 285 18.01 5.16 -0.08
C MET A 285 17.94 6.20 -1.19
N ALA A 286 17.70 5.80 -2.45
CA ALA A 286 17.45 6.72 -3.55
C ALA A 286 16.14 7.52 -3.36
N ALA A 287 15.10 6.87 -2.86
CA ALA A 287 13.83 7.51 -2.53
C ALA A 287 14.01 8.56 -1.39
N LEU A 288 14.77 8.23 -0.34
CA LEU A 288 15.14 9.17 0.73
C LEU A 288 15.90 10.37 0.18
N ASP A 289 16.94 10.13 -0.63
CA ASP A 289 17.76 11.19 -1.22
C ASP A 289 16.91 12.15 -2.07
N ASP A 290 16.07 11.60 -2.96
CA ASP A 290 15.19 12.41 -3.81
C ASP A 290 14.12 13.16 -3.00
N ALA A 291 13.54 12.53 -1.96
CA ALA A 291 12.63 13.22 -1.05
C ALA A 291 13.31 14.42 -0.38
N LEU A 292 14.47 14.22 0.23
CA LEU A 292 15.21 15.28 0.94
C LEU A 292 15.66 16.42 0.02
N HIS A 293 15.92 16.13 -1.26
CA HIS A 293 16.26 17.14 -2.28
C HIS A 293 15.04 17.69 -3.03
N LYS A 294 13.83 17.26 -2.68
CA LYS A 294 12.56 17.62 -3.34
C LYS A 294 12.58 17.33 -4.86
N VAL A 295 13.22 16.20 -5.25
CA VAL A 295 13.22 15.71 -6.62
C VAL A 295 11.96 14.88 -6.84
N MET A 296 11.05 15.42 -7.64
CA MET A 296 9.71 14.86 -7.82
C MET A 296 9.47 14.39 -9.26
N GLY A 297 8.25 13.89 -9.53
CA GLY A 297 7.86 13.37 -10.85
C GLY A 297 8.35 11.95 -11.09
N LYS A 298 8.46 11.60 -12.37
CA LYS A 298 8.92 10.28 -12.80
C LYS A 298 10.37 10.03 -12.38
N ALA A 299 10.62 8.91 -11.71
CA ALA A 299 11.96 8.51 -11.30
C ALA A 299 12.89 8.32 -12.50
N LYS A 300 14.16 8.67 -12.34
CA LYS A 300 15.18 8.31 -13.31
C LYS A 300 15.47 6.83 -13.22
N GLU A 301 15.94 6.23 -14.32
CA GLU A 301 16.22 4.80 -14.40
C GLU A 301 17.27 4.30 -13.38
N ASP A 302 18.18 5.17 -12.95
CA ASP A 302 19.22 4.88 -11.96
C ASP A 302 18.78 5.00 -10.51
N ARG A 303 17.47 5.14 -10.24
CA ARG A 303 16.89 5.28 -8.91
C ARG A 303 16.13 4.03 -8.43
N ILE A 304 15.76 3.14 -9.34
CA ILE A 304 14.96 1.94 -9.04
C ILE A 304 15.77 0.70 -9.43
N PHE A 305 16.05 -0.13 -8.45
CA PHE A 305 16.88 -1.33 -8.61
C PHE A 305 16.03 -2.56 -8.33
N ASN A 306 15.72 -3.36 -9.33
CA ASN A 306 14.91 -4.57 -9.18
C ASN A 306 15.62 -5.61 -8.31
N LEU A 307 14.83 -6.36 -7.55
CA LEU A 307 15.33 -7.38 -6.65
C LEU A 307 15.83 -8.60 -7.45
N GLU A 308 16.92 -9.16 -6.95
CA GLU A 308 17.34 -10.53 -7.23
C GLU A 308 17.04 -11.34 -5.97
N LEU A 309 15.98 -12.17 -5.99
CA LEU A 309 15.61 -13.00 -4.86
C LEU A 309 16.57 -14.20 -4.79
N THR A 310 17.58 -14.08 -3.95
CA THR A 310 18.58 -15.14 -3.71
C THR A 310 18.46 -15.77 -2.33
N TYR A 311 17.76 -15.12 -1.39
CA TYR A 311 17.59 -15.60 -0.03
C TYR A 311 16.45 -16.59 0.08
N ASP A 312 16.77 -17.78 0.56
CA ASP A 312 15.80 -18.78 1.00
C ASP A 312 16.16 -19.26 2.41
N GLY A 313 15.59 -18.58 3.41
CA GLY A 313 15.82 -18.90 4.82
C GLY A 313 15.32 -20.30 5.19
N LEU A 314 14.23 -20.76 4.59
CA LEU A 314 13.69 -22.10 4.82
C LEU A 314 14.62 -23.16 4.21
N GLU A 315 15.10 -22.99 2.99
CA GLU A 315 16.05 -23.92 2.37
C GLU A 315 17.34 -24.02 3.20
N ARG A 316 17.88 -22.88 3.66
CA ARG A 316 19.05 -22.86 4.55
C ARG A 316 18.83 -23.64 5.84
N ALA A 317 17.65 -23.49 6.48
CA ALA A 317 17.33 -24.10 7.76
C ALA A 317 16.99 -25.60 7.64
N ILE A 318 16.13 -25.93 6.68
CA ILE A 318 15.49 -27.27 6.63
C ILE A 318 15.61 -27.99 5.29
N GLY A 319 16.32 -27.46 4.30
CA GLY A 319 16.45 -28.09 2.97
C GLY A 319 16.87 -29.55 3.04
N GLY A 320 17.87 -29.86 3.86
CA GLY A 320 18.40 -31.21 4.10
C GLY A 320 17.72 -32.00 5.21
N LYS A 321 16.58 -31.56 5.79
CA LYS A 321 15.88 -32.17 6.92
C LYS A 321 14.60 -32.86 6.44
N SER A 322 14.15 -33.91 7.16
CA SER A 322 12.95 -34.68 6.80
C SER A 322 11.80 -34.44 7.76
N ASP A 323 12.09 -34.36 9.05
CA ASP A 323 11.13 -34.28 10.15
C ASP A 323 11.20 -32.91 10.82
N ILE A 324 10.20 -32.09 10.62
CA ILE A 324 10.18 -30.69 11.04
C ILE A 324 9.11 -30.47 12.11
N ALA A 325 9.51 -29.90 13.25
CA ALA A 325 8.58 -29.35 14.24
C ALA A 325 8.49 -27.84 14.09
N ILE A 326 7.29 -27.29 14.21
CA ILE A 326 7.04 -25.84 14.26
C ILE A 326 6.48 -25.52 15.65
N ILE A 327 7.13 -24.63 16.36
CA ILE A 327 6.65 -24.08 17.63
C ILE A 327 5.98 -22.74 17.31
N ALA A 328 4.65 -22.71 17.42
CA ALA A 328 3.83 -21.56 17.00
C ALA A 328 3.95 -20.36 17.95
N GLY A 329 4.08 -20.60 19.28
CA GLY A 329 3.99 -19.52 20.26
C GLY A 329 2.69 -18.74 20.13
N ASP A 330 2.80 -17.42 20.04
CA ASP A 330 1.65 -16.52 19.88
C ASP A 330 1.14 -16.39 18.41
N PHE A 331 1.67 -17.20 17.47
CA PHE A 331 1.42 -17.05 16.03
C PHE A 331 0.85 -18.33 15.36
N PRO A 332 -0.27 -18.91 15.86
CA PRO A 332 -0.80 -20.18 15.35
C PRO A 332 -1.19 -20.12 13.86
N LEU A 333 -1.81 -19.03 13.41
CA LEU A 333 -2.19 -18.86 11.99
C LEU A 333 -0.98 -18.80 11.05
N TYR A 334 0.11 -18.18 11.50
CA TYR A 334 1.36 -18.17 10.74
C TYR A 334 2.01 -19.55 10.70
N ALA A 335 1.95 -20.31 11.80
CA ALA A 335 2.46 -21.68 11.86
C ALA A 335 1.72 -22.60 10.88
N ASP A 336 0.39 -22.49 10.79
CA ASP A 336 -0.41 -23.25 9.82
C ASP A 336 -0.02 -22.88 8.37
N ALA A 337 0.08 -21.59 8.06
CA ALA A 337 0.51 -21.14 6.74
C ALA A 337 1.93 -21.61 6.39
N LEU A 338 2.85 -21.56 7.34
CA LEU A 338 4.22 -22.04 7.18
C LEU A 338 4.26 -23.54 6.92
N LYS A 339 3.47 -24.34 7.65
CA LYS A 339 3.34 -25.78 7.44
C LYS A 339 2.88 -26.12 6.03
N GLU A 340 1.84 -25.42 5.54
CA GLU A 340 1.34 -25.63 4.18
C GLU A 340 2.38 -25.19 3.12
N LYS A 341 3.10 -24.09 3.34
CA LYS A 341 4.21 -23.65 2.48
C LYS A 341 5.33 -24.69 2.42
N ILE A 342 5.76 -25.23 3.56
CA ILE A 342 6.81 -26.29 3.62
C ILE A 342 6.35 -27.51 2.84
N LYS A 343 5.10 -27.97 3.03
CA LYS A 343 4.56 -29.12 2.32
C LYS A 343 4.44 -28.91 0.82
N ALA A 344 4.09 -27.69 0.39
CA ALA A 344 4.03 -27.35 -1.03
C ALA A 344 5.43 -27.36 -1.68
N MET A 345 6.45 -26.87 -0.99
CA MET A 345 7.84 -26.86 -1.47
C MET A 345 8.48 -28.26 -1.41
N TRP A 346 8.20 -29.03 -0.38
CA TRP A 346 8.77 -30.35 -0.13
C TRP A 346 7.70 -31.35 0.33
N PRO A 347 6.95 -31.99 -0.58
CA PRO A 347 5.83 -32.87 -0.25
C PRO A 347 6.20 -34.08 0.63
N ASP A 348 7.45 -34.50 0.57
CA ASP A 348 7.94 -35.68 1.31
C ASP A 348 8.36 -35.38 2.75
N LYS A 349 8.45 -34.09 3.15
CA LYS A 349 8.77 -33.72 4.53
C LYS A 349 7.58 -33.95 5.45
N ARG A 350 7.87 -34.53 6.64
CA ARG A 350 6.87 -34.64 7.72
C ARG A 350 6.92 -33.36 8.57
N VAL A 351 5.81 -32.67 8.70
CA VAL A 351 5.73 -31.39 9.43
C VAL A 351 4.63 -31.49 10.48
N CYS A 352 4.97 -31.21 11.73
CA CYS A 352 4.01 -31.07 12.82
C CYS A 352 4.12 -29.67 13.46
N ILE A 353 3.00 -29.21 14.01
CA ILE A 353 2.98 -28.03 14.90
C ILE A 353 2.97 -28.58 16.32
N ALA A 354 3.93 -28.17 17.14
CA ALA A 354 4.06 -28.57 18.53
C ALA A 354 3.61 -27.44 19.45
N ASP A 355 2.67 -27.69 20.34
CA ASP A 355 2.31 -26.80 21.42
C ASP A 355 3.27 -27.02 22.60
N LEU A 356 3.86 -25.89 23.09
CA LEU A 356 4.73 -25.91 24.27
C LEU A 356 3.99 -26.27 25.58
N GLN A 357 2.65 -26.43 25.54
CA GLN A 357 1.81 -26.62 26.73
C GLN A 357 1.22 -28.03 26.88
N ASP A 358 1.29 -28.89 25.87
CA ASP A 358 0.73 -30.23 25.97
C ASP A 358 1.75 -31.22 26.58
N ASN A 359 1.73 -31.27 27.91
CA ASN A 359 2.23 -32.44 28.67
C ASN A 359 1.23 -33.62 28.65
N ASP A 360 0.34 -33.68 27.67
CA ASP A 360 -0.64 -34.77 27.58
C ASP A 360 -0.01 -35.96 26.86
N GLU A 361 0.34 -36.98 27.66
CA GLU A 361 0.92 -38.28 27.23
C GLU A 361 -0.01 -39.08 26.28
N THR A 362 -1.15 -38.54 25.85
CA THR A 362 -2.16 -39.22 25.04
C THR A 362 -2.16 -38.89 23.56
N SER A 363 -1.33 -37.94 23.08
CA SER A 363 -1.23 -37.64 21.66
C SER A 363 -0.23 -38.59 20.97
N ASP A 364 -0.57 -39.05 19.77
CA ASP A 364 0.21 -39.94 18.89
C ASP A 364 1.59 -39.36 18.46
N THR A 365 2.02 -38.29 19.12
CA THR A 365 3.31 -37.59 18.91
C THR A 365 4.50 -38.27 19.57
N SER A 366 4.29 -39.34 20.36
CA SER A 366 5.35 -40.06 21.08
C SER A 366 6.40 -40.76 20.18
N GLN A 367 6.19 -40.82 18.86
CA GLN A 367 7.13 -41.39 17.88
C GLN A 367 7.75 -40.33 16.92
N PHE A 368 7.33 -39.03 16.98
CA PHE A 368 7.88 -38.01 16.13
C PHE A 368 9.10 -37.40 16.81
N GLN A 369 10.28 -37.68 16.27
CA GLN A 369 11.53 -37.02 16.68
C GLN A 369 11.95 -36.09 15.54
N PRO A 370 11.73 -34.77 15.69
CA PRO A 370 12.11 -33.83 14.66
C PRO A 370 13.64 -33.77 14.52
N ASP A 371 14.13 -33.74 13.29
CA ASP A 371 15.53 -33.46 12.99
C ASP A 371 15.78 -31.96 12.76
N ALA A 372 14.72 -31.17 12.79
CA ALA A 372 14.77 -29.68 12.88
C ALA A 372 13.53 -29.14 13.62
N THR A 373 13.73 -28.09 14.39
CA THR A 373 12.66 -27.34 15.03
C THR A 373 12.74 -25.86 14.62
N ILE A 374 11.61 -25.29 14.19
CA ILE A 374 11.47 -23.86 13.86
C ILE A 374 10.60 -23.23 14.94
N THR A 375 11.13 -22.26 15.67
CA THR A 375 10.36 -21.45 16.62
C THR A 375 9.98 -20.14 15.94
N ILE A 376 8.68 -19.79 15.95
CA ILE A 376 8.19 -18.55 15.36
C ILE A 376 8.27 -17.43 16.38
N CYS A 377 8.71 -16.25 15.92
CA CYS A 377 8.76 -15.01 16.70
C CYS A 377 8.28 -13.81 15.86
N GLU A 378 7.99 -12.69 16.50
CA GLU A 378 7.59 -11.46 15.79
C GLU A 378 8.73 -10.93 14.91
N SER A 379 9.95 -10.83 15.46
CA SER A 379 11.15 -10.36 14.75
C SER A 379 12.40 -10.99 15.36
N ILE A 380 13.29 -11.53 14.54
CA ILE A 380 14.58 -12.05 15.00
C ILE A 380 15.47 -10.93 15.59
N PHE A 381 15.29 -9.70 15.17
CA PHE A 381 16.08 -8.55 15.63
C PHE A 381 15.63 -7.99 16.99
N ARG A 382 14.55 -8.51 17.55
CA ARG A 382 13.98 -8.09 18.84
C ARG A 382 13.98 -9.18 19.90
N GLN A 383 14.71 -10.29 19.67
CA GLN A 383 14.81 -11.39 20.61
C GLN A 383 15.83 -11.08 21.71
N ASP A 384 15.43 -11.28 22.97
CA ASP A 384 16.30 -11.12 24.14
C ASP A 384 17.11 -12.39 24.43
N ASP A 385 16.65 -13.56 24.00
CA ASP A 385 17.31 -14.85 24.21
C ASP A 385 17.47 -15.60 22.87
N LEU A 386 18.70 -15.67 22.39
CA LEU A 386 19.08 -16.33 21.15
C LEU A 386 19.67 -17.70 21.47
N SER A 387 18.83 -18.73 21.56
CA SER A 387 19.27 -20.11 21.67
C SER A 387 19.37 -20.75 20.29
N LEU A 388 20.56 -21.22 19.92
CA LEU A 388 20.79 -21.96 18.68
C LEU A 388 20.35 -23.44 18.74
N SER A 389 19.67 -23.88 19.81
CA SER A 389 19.12 -25.24 19.88
C SER A 389 17.97 -25.49 18.91
N THR A 390 17.39 -24.42 18.37
CA THR A 390 16.31 -24.44 17.38
C THR A 390 16.54 -23.33 16.36
N TYR A 391 16.02 -23.49 15.13
CA TYR A 391 15.95 -22.38 14.19
C TYR A 391 14.87 -21.40 14.65
N VAL A 392 15.14 -20.11 14.57
CA VAL A 392 14.17 -19.06 14.91
C VAL A 392 13.77 -18.35 13.63
N MET A 393 12.47 -18.30 13.37
CA MET A 393 11.91 -17.66 12.17
C MET A 393 10.97 -16.54 12.58
N ASP A 394 11.12 -15.36 11.97
CA ASP A 394 10.18 -14.27 12.18
C ASP A 394 9.05 -14.22 11.14
N LEU A 395 8.06 -13.35 11.41
CA LEU A 395 6.90 -13.19 10.54
C LEU A 395 7.26 -12.65 9.15
N ASP A 396 8.45 -12.09 9.01
CA ASP A 396 9.00 -11.62 7.74
C ASP A 396 9.73 -12.70 6.93
N GLY A 397 9.88 -13.91 7.53
CA GLY A 397 10.54 -15.03 6.90
C GLY A 397 12.07 -15.00 7.03
N ASN A 398 12.63 -14.16 7.91
CA ASN A 398 14.03 -14.24 8.27
C ASN A 398 14.24 -15.44 9.20
N VAL A 399 15.31 -16.21 9.00
CA VAL A 399 15.60 -17.41 9.78
C VAL A 399 17.01 -17.35 10.33
N LEU A 400 17.18 -17.50 11.65
CA LEU A 400 18.48 -17.68 12.27
C LEU A 400 18.93 -19.13 12.07
N VAL A 401 20.04 -19.30 11.37
CA VAL A 401 20.57 -20.63 11.01
C VAL A 401 21.95 -20.88 11.61
N ASP A 402 22.81 -19.88 11.70
CA ASP A 402 24.20 -20.02 12.09
C ASP A 402 24.70 -18.87 13.00
N GLU A 403 25.98 -18.93 13.39
CA GLU A 403 26.60 -17.93 14.25
C GLU A 403 26.72 -16.55 13.59
N ASP A 404 26.84 -16.48 12.26
CA ASP A 404 26.93 -15.21 11.54
C ASP A 404 25.57 -14.49 11.58
N ASP A 405 24.47 -15.22 11.45
CA ASP A 405 23.12 -14.69 11.64
C ASP A 405 22.93 -14.11 13.04
N VAL A 406 23.40 -14.84 14.08
CA VAL A 406 23.34 -14.37 15.48
C VAL A 406 24.16 -13.10 15.68
N LEU A 407 25.36 -13.00 15.09
CA LEU A 407 26.16 -11.81 15.16
C LEU A 407 25.47 -10.59 14.53
N MET A 408 24.79 -10.77 13.42
CA MET A 408 23.99 -9.70 12.82
C MET A 408 22.87 -9.24 13.77
N VAL A 409 22.13 -10.17 14.37
CA VAL A 409 21.06 -9.83 15.32
C VAL A 409 21.59 -9.10 16.56
N ILE A 410 22.68 -9.57 17.16
CA ILE A 410 23.30 -8.90 18.34
C ILE A 410 23.74 -7.47 18.00
N ASN A 411 24.27 -7.25 16.81
CA ASN A 411 24.74 -5.93 16.38
C ASN A 411 23.63 -4.99 15.91
N TYR A 412 22.39 -5.46 15.73
CA TYR A 412 21.29 -4.69 15.18
C TYR A 412 21.07 -3.36 15.91
N ASN A 413 20.88 -3.38 17.22
CA ASN A 413 20.60 -2.18 18.02
C ASN A 413 21.75 -1.16 17.99
N PHE A 414 22.99 -1.64 18.01
CA PHE A 414 24.17 -0.77 17.90
C PHE A 414 24.25 -0.13 16.51
N SER A 415 24.09 -0.91 15.47
CA SER A 415 24.11 -0.46 14.07
C SER A 415 22.98 0.54 13.80
N ARG A 416 21.77 0.28 14.32
CA ARG A 416 20.61 1.18 14.21
C ARG A 416 20.89 2.55 14.81
N ARG A 417 21.39 2.59 16.04
CA ARG A 417 21.75 3.86 16.71
C ARG A 417 22.83 4.63 15.95
N SER A 418 23.85 3.93 15.47
CA SER A 418 24.96 4.52 14.71
C SER A 418 24.49 5.11 13.38
N PHE A 419 23.63 4.40 12.67
CA PHE A 419 23.02 4.86 11.40
C PHE A 419 22.18 6.12 11.62
N ILE A 420 21.26 6.10 12.58
CA ILE A 420 20.40 7.25 12.89
C ILE A 420 21.26 8.44 13.30
N PHE A 421 22.22 8.26 14.20
CA PHE A 421 23.10 9.33 14.64
C PHE A 421 23.87 9.99 13.48
N SER A 422 24.37 9.19 12.55
CA SER A 422 25.13 9.67 11.39
C SER A 422 24.26 10.42 10.38
N MET A 423 23.03 9.94 10.13
CA MET A 423 22.17 10.46 9.08
C MET A 423 21.24 11.58 9.53
N LYS A 424 20.90 11.67 10.82
CA LYS A 424 19.90 12.60 11.36
C LYS A 424 20.22 14.06 11.07
N SER A 425 21.48 14.47 11.28
CA SER A 425 21.89 15.85 11.02
C SER A 425 21.83 16.20 9.53
N LEU A 426 22.11 15.25 8.64
CA LEU A 426 22.01 15.44 7.20
C LEU A 426 20.55 15.55 6.78
N PHE A 427 19.68 14.66 7.27
CA PHE A 427 18.24 14.70 7.05
C PHE A 427 17.66 16.08 7.39
N ILE A 428 17.90 16.55 8.63
CA ILE A 428 17.38 17.83 9.11
C ILE A 428 17.92 19.00 8.26
N ARG A 429 19.21 19.00 7.94
CA ARG A 429 19.84 20.08 7.14
C ARG A 429 19.22 20.15 5.73
N LEU A 430 19.11 19.04 5.03
CA LEU A 430 18.55 18.99 3.68
C LEU A 430 17.07 19.36 3.68
N SER A 431 16.30 18.88 4.66
CA SER A 431 14.90 19.25 4.81
C SER A 431 14.74 20.76 5.00
N ARG A 432 15.52 21.38 5.86
CA ARG A 432 15.49 22.84 6.04
C ARG A 432 15.88 23.64 4.79
N GLN A 433 16.77 23.10 3.98
CA GLN A 433 17.19 23.76 2.74
C GLN A 433 16.13 23.71 1.64
N ASN A 434 15.40 22.63 1.54
CA ASN A 434 14.55 22.33 0.41
C ASN A 434 13.04 22.48 0.68
N TYR A 435 12.64 22.51 1.97
CA TYR A 435 11.26 22.68 2.40
C TYR A 435 11.12 24.00 3.16
N GLY A 436 10.16 24.79 2.78
CA GLY A 436 9.89 26.10 3.39
C GLY A 436 9.09 25.92 4.68
N PHE A 437 9.74 25.56 5.80
CA PHE A 437 9.07 25.51 7.10
C PHE A 437 8.62 26.92 7.48
N GLN A 438 7.30 27.17 7.38
CA GLN A 438 6.73 28.43 7.81
C GLN A 438 6.74 28.45 9.35
N LYS A 439 7.27 29.53 9.93
CA LYS A 439 6.96 29.88 11.31
C LYS A 439 5.50 30.30 11.36
N ASN A 440 4.60 29.32 11.35
CA ASN A 440 3.18 29.57 11.42
C ASN A 440 2.80 29.96 12.83
N ASN A 441 2.50 31.25 13.03
CA ASN A 441 1.69 31.76 14.12
C ASN A 441 0.20 31.34 13.96
N LYS A 442 -0.11 30.12 13.60
CA LYS A 442 -1.47 29.58 13.66
C LYS A 442 -1.64 28.85 14.97
N LYS A 443 -2.27 29.53 15.94
CA LYS A 443 -2.87 28.90 17.12
C LYS A 443 -3.98 27.97 16.65
N HIS A 444 -3.85 26.71 16.92
CA HIS A 444 -4.92 25.71 16.85
C HIS A 444 -5.86 25.87 18.05
#